data_49c0fce130c0e27e9652b68bb0c86113
#
_entry.id   49c0fce130c0e27e9652b68bb0c86113
#
_cell.length_a   1.000
_cell.length_b   1.000
_cell.length_c   1.000
_cell.angle_alpha   90.00
_cell.angle_beta   90.00
_cell.angle_gamma   90.00
#
_symmetry.space_group_name_H-M   'P 1'
#
loop_
_entity.id
_entity.type
_entity.pdbx_description
1 polymer ?
#
loop_
_entity_poly.entity_id
_entity_poly.type
_entity_poly.pdbx_seq_one_letter_code
_entity_poly.pdbx_strand_id
1 'polypeptide(L)'
;MDQQIKDKIDQEINNNDVCLFMKGTPDAPQCGFSMAVSNILKILNVKFKGINVLEDQSIREGIKVYSDWPTIPQLYVNKEFIGGCDIVKEMFENGE
;
A
#
# COMPACT_ATOMS: atom_id res chain seq x y z
N MET A 1 -10.79 -5.39 -15.03
CA MET A 1 -10.33 -6.08 -13.82
C MET A 1 -11.39 -7.10 -13.40
N ASP A 2 -10.94 -8.28 -13.00
CA ASP A 2 -11.81 -9.34 -12.50
C ASP A 2 -12.53 -8.86 -11.23
N GLN A 3 -13.83 -9.16 -11.11
CA GLN A 3 -14.64 -8.76 -9.96
C GLN A 3 -14.11 -9.39 -8.65
N GLN A 4 -13.61 -10.63 -8.72
CA GLN A 4 -13.05 -11.29 -7.53
C GLN A 4 -11.82 -10.56 -7.00
N ILE A 5 -10.98 -10.06 -7.89
CA ILE A 5 -9.78 -9.30 -7.51
C ILE A 5 -10.18 -7.95 -6.93
N LYS A 6 -11.15 -7.28 -7.54
CA LYS A 6 -11.68 -6.02 -7.02
C LYS A 6 -12.24 -6.21 -5.61
N ASP A 7 -12.99 -7.30 -5.39
CA ASP A 7 -13.59 -7.60 -4.09
C ASP A 7 -12.51 -7.85 -3.02
N LYS A 8 -11.44 -8.56 -3.37
CA LYS A 8 -10.32 -8.79 -2.44
C LYS A 8 -9.66 -7.47 -2.04
N ILE A 9 -9.41 -6.60 -3.01
CA ILE A 9 -8.80 -5.30 -2.76
C ILE A 9 -9.73 -4.44 -1.89
N ASP A 10 -11.02 -4.40 -2.23
CA ASP A 10 -12.03 -3.66 -1.46
C ASP A 10 -12.07 -4.15 0.00
N GLN A 11 -12.02 -5.47 0.23
CA GLN A 11 -12.04 -6.04 1.58
C GLN A 11 -10.84 -5.59 2.39
N GLU A 12 -9.65 -5.62 1.81
CA GLU A 12 -8.44 -5.20 2.53
C GLU A 12 -8.50 -3.72 2.90
N ILE A 13 -8.95 -2.88 1.97
CA ILE A 13 -9.05 -1.44 2.19
C ILE A 13 -10.15 -1.11 3.20
N ASN A 14 -11.29 -1.80 3.13
CA ASN A 14 -12.44 -1.53 4.00
C ASN A 14 -12.22 -2.04 5.42
N ASN A 15 -11.44 -3.12 5.60
CA ASN A 15 -11.24 -3.77 6.89
C ASN A 15 -10.05 -3.20 7.67
N ASN A 16 -9.26 -2.33 7.08
CA ASN A 16 -8.06 -1.78 7.70
C ASN A 16 -8.02 -0.26 7.50
N ASP A 17 -7.89 0.47 8.59
CA ASP A 17 -7.82 1.94 8.53
C ASP A 17 -6.62 2.42 7.73
N VAL A 18 -5.48 1.72 7.87
CA VAL A 18 -4.27 2.00 7.10
C VAL A 18 -3.85 0.71 6.41
N CYS A 19 -3.74 0.76 5.09
CA CYS A 19 -3.48 -0.40 4.27
C CYS A 19 -2.38 -0.06 3.26
N LEU A 20 -1.30 -0.83 3.28
CA LEU A 20 -0.16 -0.62 2.39
C LEU A 20 0.01 -1.83 1.47
N PHE A 21 -0.20 -1.61 0.16
CA PHE A 21 0.12 -2.62 -0.85
C PHE A 21 1.58 -2.46 -1.20
N MET A 22 2.39 -3.49 -0.92
CA MET A 22 3.84 -3.40 -0.98
C MET A 22 4.45 -4.67 -1.55
N LYS A 23 5.71 -4.57 -1.94
CA LYS A 23 6.51 -5.74 -2.35
C LYS A 23 7.23 -6.26 -1.11
N GLY A 24 6.88 -7.48 -0.69
CA GLY A 24 7.34 -8.08 0.54
C GLY A 24 6.39 -7.79 1.70
N THR A 25 6.90 -7.92 2.92
CA THR A 25 6.14 -7.69 4.15
C THR A 25 6.76 -6.52 4.92
N PRO A 26 6.03 -5.94 5.90
CA PRO A 26 6.61 -4.86 6.72
C PRO A 26 7.90 -5.27 7.44
N ASP A 27 8.03 -6.56 7.79
CA ASP A 27 9.23 -7.06 8.46
C ASP A 27 10.34 -7.46 7.49
N ALA A 28 9.99 -7.71 6.23
CA ALA A 28 10.94 -8.14 5.19
C ALA A 28 10.58 -7.52 3.83
N PRO A 29 10.71 -6.20 3.67
CA PRO A 29 10.42 -5.54 2.40
C PRO A 29 11.37 -6.03 1.30
N GLN A 30 10.84 -6.23 0.10
CA GLN A 30 11.60 -6.74 -1.05
C GLN A 30 11.88 -5.66 -2.10
N CYS A 31 11.66 -4.39 -1.76
CA CYS A 31 11.85 -3.26 -2.66
C CYS A 31 12.18 -2.04 -1.80
N GLY A 32 13.15 -1.23 -2.25
CA GLY A 32 13.57 -0.05 -1.52
C GLY A 32 12.44 0.97 -1.32
N PHE A 33 11.55 1.11 -2.30
CA PHE A 33 10.41 2.02 -2.18
C PHE A 33 9.39 1.51 -1.15
N SER A 34 9.12 0.20 -1.15
CA SER A 34 8.24 -0.42 -0.14
C SER A 34 8.83 -0.30 1.26
N MET A 35 10.14 -0.51 1.38
CA MET A 35 10.85 -0.36 2.65
C MET A 35 10.73 1.07 3.18
N ALA A 36 10.91 2.07 2.32
CA ALA A 36 10.84 3.47 2.71
C ALA A 36 9.48 3.82 3.30
N VAL A 37 8.39 3.44 2.63
CA VAL A 37 7.02 3.72 3.10
C VAL A 37 6.72 2.97 4.39
N SER A 38 7.07 1.68 4.45
CA SER A 38 6.88 0.85 5.64
C SER A 38 7.62 1.44 6.84
N ASN A 39 8.85 1.89 6.66
CA ASN A 39 9.64 2.50 7.73
C ASN A 39 9.04 3.82 8.21
N ILE A 40 8.52 4.64 7.31
CA ILE A 40 7.86 5.89 7.68
C ILE A 40 6.66 5.60 8.59
N LEU A 41 5.82 4.63 8.23
CA LEU A 41 4.67 4.25 9.03
C LEU A 41 5.09 3.72 10.40
N LYS A 42 6.17 2.95 10.47
CA LYS A 42 6.71 2.45 11.75
C LYS A 42 7.24 3.60 12.62
N ILE A 43 7.96 4.54 12.03
CA ILE A 43 8.49 5.72 12.75
C ILE A 43 7.35 6.54 13.34
N LEU A 44 6.26 6.71 12.59
CA LEU A 44 5.07 7.43 13.05
C LEU A 44 4.24 6.61 14.05
N ASN A 45 4.64 5.38 14.33
CA ASN A 45 3.92 4.47 15.22
C ASN A 45 2.47 4.23 14.77
N VAL A 46 2.27 4.14 13.47
CA VAL A 46 0.97 3.89 12.85
C VAL A 46 0.77 2.38 12.70
N LYS A 47 -0.37 1.90 13.20
CA LYS A 47 -0.76 0.51 12.97
C LYS A 47 -1.30 0.38 11.54
N PHE A 48 -0.72 -0.52 10.76
CA PHE A 48 -1.13 -0.71 9.37
C PHE A 48 -1.09 -2.18 8.96
N LYS A 49 -1.89 -2.50 7.93
CA LYS A 49 -1.88 -3.81 7.30
C LYS A 49 -1.00 -3.74 6.05
N GLY A 50 0.05 -4.55 6.01
CA GLY A 50 0.88 -4.72 4.81
C GLY A 50 0.35 -5.87 3.97
N ILE A 51 0.05 -5.60 2.71
CA ILE A 51 -0.36 -6.63 1.74
C ILE A 51 0.79 -6.88 0.78
N ASN A 52 1.32 -8.10 0.80
CA ASN A 52 2.44 -8.49 -0.04
C ASN A 52 1.93 -8.86 -1.43
N VAL A 53 2.07 -7.94 -2.39
CA VAL A 53 1.61 -8.17 -3.77
C VAL A 53 2.46 -9.20 -4.52
N LEU A 54 3.62 -9.58 -3.98
CA LEU A 54 4.45 -10.62 -4.60
C LEU A 54 3.86 -12.01 -4.40
N GLU A 55 2.99 -12.20 -3.42
CA GLU A 55 2.32 -13.48 -3.17
C GLU A 55 1.13 -13.72 -4.08
N ASP A 56 0.62 -12.66 -4.72
CA ASP A 56 -0.57 -12.77 -5.58
C ASP A 56 -0.43 -11.81 -6.77
N GLN A 57 -0.07 -12.36 -7.91
CA GLN A 57 0.13 -11.59 -9.15
C GLN A 57 -1.16 -10.86 -9.56
N SER A 58 -2.32 -11.45 -9.29
CA SER A 58 -3.61 -10.83 -9.60
C SER A 58 -3.82 -9.55 -8.80
N ILE A 59 -3.46 -9.56 -7.53
CA ILE A 59 -3.52 -8.36 -6.67
C ILE A 59 -2.50 -7.34 -7.15
N ARG A 60 -1.29 -7.77 -7.50
CA ARG A 60 -0.23 -6.88 -7.99
C ARG A 60 -0.68 -6.08 -9.21
N GLU A 61 -1.28 -6.75 -10.18
CA GLU A 61 -1.78 -6.09 -11.39
C GLU A 61 -3.09 -5.36 -11.12
N GLY A 62 -3.97 -5.95 -10.32
CA GLY A 62 -5.28 -5.40 -10.00
C GLY A 62 -5.22 -4.07 -9.27
N ILE A 63 -4.29 -3.93 -8.31
CA ILE A 63 -4.20 -2.69 -7.54
C ILE A 63 -3.81 -1.49 -8.40
N LYS A 64 -3.03 -1.70 -9.44
CA LYS A 64 -2.66 -0.63 -10.38
C LYS A 64 -3.87 -0.15 -11.17
N VAL A 65 -4.73 -1.07 -11.59
CA VAL A 65 -5.98 -0.74 -12.28
C VAL A 65 -6.96 -0.08 -11.31
N TYR A 66 -7.08 -0.64 -10.12
CA TYR A 66 -7.99 -0.15 -9.07
C TYR A 66 -7.75 1.31 -8.73
N SER A 67 -6.48 1.69 -8.58
CA SER A 67 -6.09 3.05 -8.19
C SER A 67 -5.84 3.96 -9.40
N ASP A 68 -5.76 3.41 -10.59
CA ASP A 68 -5.26 4.11 -11.78
C ASP A 68 -3.87 4.71 -11.53
N TRP A 69 -3.02 3.95 -10.82
CA TRP A 69 -1.66 4.36 -10.44
C TRP A 69 -0.69 3.24 -10.81
N PRO A 70 0.39 3.53 -11.54
CA PRO A 70 1.19 2.48 -12.20
C PRO A 70 2.20 1.77 -11.32
N THR A 71 2.48 2.26 -10.13
CA THR A 71 3.58 1.74 -9.31
C THR A 71 3.14 1.25 -7.94
N ILE A 72 3.98 0.43 -7.32
CA ILE A 72 3.84 -0.07 -5.95
C ILE A 72 5.12 0.39 -5.22
N PRO A 73 5.03 0.87 -3.97
CA PRO A 73 3.92 0.72 -3.02
C PRO A 73 2.77 1.72 -3.23
N GLN A 74 1.60 1.37 -2.68
CA GLN A 74 0.43 2.23 -2.65
C GLN A 74 -0.17 2.23 -1.26
N LEU A 75 -0.37 3.42 -0.72
CA LEU A 75 -0.90 3.62 0.64
C LEU A 75 -2.35 4.09 0.59
N TYR A 76 -3.20 3.44 1.39
CA TYR A 76 -4.60 3.81 1.60
C TYR A 76 -4.81 4.12 3.07
N VAL A 77 -5.45 5.24 3.37
CA VAL A 77 -5.79 5.65 4.74
C VAL A 77 -7.28 5.99 4.78
N ASN A 78 -8.00 5.32 5.67
CA ASN A 78 -9.45 5.49 5.82
C ASN A 78 -10.17 5.35 4.47
N LYS A 79 -9.81 4.32 3.70
CA LYS A 79 -10.38 3.98 2.39
C LYS A 79 -10.01 4.94 1.27
N GLU A 80 -9.14 5.90 1.54
CA GLU A 80 -8.70 6.90 0.54
C GLU A 80 -7.30 6.59 0.05
N PHE A 81 -7.10 6.60 -1.27
CA PHE A 81 -5.79 6.44 -1.86
C PHE A 81 -4.95 7.70 -1.59
N ILE A 82 -3.82 7.51 -0.89
CA ILE A 82 -2.92 8.61 -0.56
C ILE A 82 -1.86 8.79 -1.64
N GLY A 83 -1.23 7.70 -2.06
CA GLY A 83 -0.18 7.76 -3.08
C GLY A 83 0.87 6.70 -2.91
N GLY A 84 1.97 6.87 -3.63
CA GLY A 84 3.13 5.98 -3.58
C GLY A 84 4.24 6.55 -2.71
N CYS A 85 5.45 6.04 -2.92
CA CYS A 85 6.61 6.37 -2.10
C CYS A 85 6.90 7.87 -2.05
N ASP A 86 6.93 8.53 -3.20
CA ASP A 86 7.29 9.95 -3.27
C ASP A 86 6.30 10.83 -2.53
N ILE A 87 5.00 10.56 -2.69
CA ILE A 87 3.94 11.31 -2.02
C ILE A 87 4.01 11.11 -0.51
N VAL A 88 4.19 9.87 -0.05
CA VAL A 88 4.27 9.56 1.37
C VAL A 88 5.49 10.21 2.01
N LYS A 89 6.65 10.18 1.33
CA LYS A 89 7.86 10.83 1.82
C LYS A 89 7.67 12.33 1.94
N GLU A 90 7.06 12.97 0.95
CA GLU A 90 6.77 14.39 0.98
C GLU A 90 5.85 14.75 2.14
N MET A 91 4.78 14.00 2.33
CA MET A 91 3.85 14.20 3.44
C MET A 91 4.56 14.07 4.80
N PHE A 92 5.41 13.08 4.94
CA PHE A 92 6.20 12.86 6.16
C PHE A 92 7.12 14.04 6.45
N GLU A 93 7.82 14.54 5.43
CA GLU A 93 8.73 15.68 5.56
C GLU A 93 7.98 16.97 5.92
N ASN A 94 6.74 17.10 5.46
CA ASN A 94 5.89 18.26 5.73
C ASN A 94 5.06 18.13 7.03
N GLY A 95 5.18 17.00 7.72
CA GLY A 95 4.44 16.76 8.97
C GLY A 95 2.99 16.37 8.78
N GLU A 96 2.63 15.86 7.61
CA GLU A 96 1.23 15.50 7.31
C GLU A 96 0.87 14.05 7.65
#